data_485ebb6381664c9000b86836d4301f04
#
_entry.id   485ebb6381664c9000b86836d4301f04
#
_cell.length_a   1.000
_cell.length_b   1.000
_cell.length_c   1.000
_cell.angle_alpha   90.00
_cell.angle_beta   90.00
_cell.angle_gamma   90.00
#
_symmetry.space_group_name_H-M   'P 1'
#
loop_
_entity.id
_entity.type
_entity.pdbx_description
1 polymer ?
#
loop_
_entity_poly.entity_id
_entity_poly.type
_entity_poly.pdbx_seq_one_letter_code
_entity_poly.pdbx_strand_id
1 'polypeptide(L)'
;MVLKKFFLLVVFFVFTFSSNSFANLQFKQSKDISTDTDHLRGIFIKPDGTRLYTTEDTDDDQSVIEYSLSIPFDVSTATKLRKSSLAIGEGFFLSIMDNPHAIEFKPDGTEMYVIRSESAARVSIEQFTLSTPWDTSTLSWTSFKDIK
;
A
#
# COMPACT_ATOMS: atom_id res chain seq x y z
N MET A 1 32.16 -66.80 -41.94
CA MET A 1 30.94 -66.61 -41.22
C MET A 1 31.10 -65.34 -40.36
N VAL A 2 30.53 -64.19 -40.79
CA VAL A 2 30.80 -62.88 -40.22
C VAL A 2 29.64 -62.55 -39.30
N LEU A 3 29.94 -62.47 -38.00
CA LEU A 3 28.97 -62.15 -36.95
C LEU A 3 28.73 -60.63 -36.91
N LYS A 4 27.59 -60.15 -37.41
CA LYS A 4 27.17 -58.75 -37.32
C LYS A 4 26.80 -58.45 -35.90
N LYS A 5 27.60 -57.62 -35.21
CA LYS A 5 27.23 -57.02 -33.90
C LYS A 5 26.18 -55.96 -34.14
N PHE A 6 24.96 -56.21 -33.62
CA PHE A 6 23.90 -55.24 -33.55
C PHE A 6 24.16 -54.31 -32.34
N PHE A 7 24.46 -53.04 -32.61
CA PHE A 7 24.64 -52.03 -31.56
C PHE A 7 23.28 -51.42 -31.28
N LEU A 8 22.69 -51.80 -30.14
CA LEU A 8 21.41 -51.25 -29.68
C LEU A 8 21.69 -49.90 -29.01
N LEU A 9 21.38 -48.79 -29.71
CA LEU A 9 21.46 -47.43 -29.16
C LEU A 9 20.22 -47.18 -28.28
N VAL A 10 20.38 -47.26 -26.96
CA VAL A 10 19.34 -46.89 -26.04
C VAL A 10 19.42 -45.36 -25.82
N VAL A 11 18.48 -44.63 -26.43
CA VAL A 11 18.32 -43.19 -26.20
C VAL A 11 17.55 -43.01 -24.92
N PHE A 12 18.25 -42.60 -23.84
CA PHE A 12 17.62 -42.17 -22.62
C PHE A 12 17.05 -40.75 -22.80
N PHE A 13 15.74 -40.64 -22.95
CA PHE A 13 15.04 -39.37 -22.90
C PHE A 13 14.93 -38.98 -21.43
N VAL A 14 15.83 -38.08 -20.97
CA VAL A 14 15.71 -37.46 -19.66
C VAL A 14 14.64 -36.38 -19.75
N PHE A 15 13.43 -36.70 -19.30
CA PHE A 15 12.40 -35.72 -19.06
C PHE A 15 12.82 -34.89 -17.84
N THR A 16 13.36 -33.69 -18.06
CA THR A 16 13.50 -32.70 -16.99
C THR A 16 12.08 -32.14 -16.69
N PHE A 17 11.47 -32.65 -15.65
CA PHE A 17 10.29 -32.00 -15.07
C PHE A 17 10.75 -30.67 -14.48
N SER A 18 10.43 -29.58 -15.19
CA SER A 18 10.47 -28.26 -14.55
C SER A 18 9.49 -28.26 -13.39
N SER A 19 9.99 -28.41 -12.18
CA SER A 19 9.18 -28.18 -10.98
C SER A 19 8.74 -26.70 -11.03
N ASN A 20 7.47 -26.46 -11.33
CA ASN A 20 6.87 -25.17 -11.11
C ASN A 20 6.99 -24.86 -9.61
N SER A 21 7.97 -24.05 -9.26
CA SER A 21 8.08 -23.50 -7.92
C SER A 21 6.85 -22.59 -7.72
N PHE A 22 5.80 -23.12 -7.10
CA PHE A 22 4.77 -22.27 -6.54
C PHE A 22 5.46 -21.41 -5.49
N ALA A 23 5.41 -20.09 -5.69
CA ALA A 23 5.91 -19.16 -4.69
C ALA A 23 5.16 -19.41 -3.40
N ASN A 24 5.82 -20.05 -2.42
CA ASN A 24 5.26 -20.24 -1.10
C ASN A 24 5.18 -18.87 -0.43
N LEU A 25 3.97 -18.40 -0.16
CA LEU A 25 3.76 -17.21 0.66
C LEU A 25 4.30 -17.49 2.07
N GLN A 26 5.38 -16.83 2.41
CA GLN A 26 5.97 -16.91 3.75
C GLN A 26 5.76 -15.60 4.48
N PHE A 27 5.26 -15.69 5.72
CA PHE A 27 5.28 -14.56 6.64
C PHE A 27 6.73 -14.10 6.82
N LYS A 28 6.96 -12.80 6.59
CA LYS A 28 8.31 -12.23 6.66
C LYS A 28 8.51 -11.40 7.94
N GLN A 29 7.60 -10.49 8.21
CA GLN A 29 7.73 -9.54 9.32
C GLN A 29 6.40 -8.87 9.65
N SER A 30 6.29 -8.34 10.87
CA SER A 30 5.17 -7.50 11.29
C SER A 30 5.65 -6.40 12.24
N LYS A 31 4.81 -5.39 12.40
CA LYS A 31 4.92 -4.36 13.42
C LYS A 31 3.57 -4.20 14.10
N ASP A 32 3.54 -4.27 15.41
CA ASP A 32 2.37 -3.88 16.19
C ASP A 32 2.35 -2.34 16.28
N ILE A 33 1.25 -1.73 15.84
CA ILE A 33 1.01 -0.29 15.87
C ILE A 33 -0.31 0.04 16.57
N SER A 34 -0.84 -0.88 17.37
CA SER A 34 -2.10 -0.70 18.13
C SER A 34 -2.05 0.47 19.12
N THR A 35 -0.87 0.93 19.52
CA THR A 35 -0.70 2.13 20.33
C THR A 35 -0.84 3.43 19.54
N ASP A 36 -0.78 3.36 18.21
CA ASP A 36 -0.82 4.52 17.32
C ASP A 36 -2.21 4.81 16.79
N THR A 37 -3.04 3.77 16.67
CA THR A 37 -4.38 3.82 16.05
C THR A 37 -5.17 2.54 16.31
N ASP A 38 -6.50 2.67 16.34
CA ASP A 38 -7.43 1.55 16.51
C ASP A 38 -8.05 1.07 15.18
N HIS A 39 -8.11 1.94 14.16
CA HIS A 39 -8.85 1.67 12.91
C HIS A 39 -8.05 2.03 11.67
N LEU A 40 -7.10 1.19 11.31
CA LEU A 40 -6.37 1.31 10.04
C LEU A 40 -7.18 0.81 8.86
N ARG A 41 -7.03 1.49 7.71
CA ARG A 41 -7.70 1.14 6.45
C ARG A 41 -6.73 0.92 5.31
N GLY A 42 -6.12 1.99 4.79
CA GLY A 42 -5.21 1.96 3.66
C GLY A 42 -3.74 1.86 4.07
N ILE A 43 -2.91 1.39 3.16
CA ILE A 43 -1.46 1.36 3.32
C ILE A 43 -0.78 1.74 2.01
N PHE A 44 0.28 2.55 2.11
CA PHE A 44 1.18 2.88 1.00
C PHE A 44 2.63 2.89 1.51
N ILE A 45 3.54 2.31 0.73
CA ILE A 45 4.98 2.40 1.01
C ILE A 45 5.61 3.25 -0.10
N LYS A 46 6.35 4.29 0.30
CA LYS A 46 7.12 5.13 -0.62
C LYS A 46 8.03 4.26 -1.51
N PRO A 47 8.19 4.57 -2.81
CA PRO A 47 8.97 3.72 -3.73
C PRO A 47 10.40 3.39 -3.31
N ASP A 48 11.04 4.25 -2.52
CA ASP A 48 12.38 3.98 -1.98
C ASP A 48 12.37 3.15 -0.67
N GLY A 49 11.18 2.77 -0.18
CA GLY A 49 11.02 1.97 1.02
C GLY A 49 11.28 2.67 2.35
N THR A 50 11.55 3.98 2.36
CA THR A 50 11.95 4.71 3.59
C THR A 50 10.79 5.23 4.42
N ARG A 51 9.57 5.25 3.85
CA ARG A 51 8.34 5.73 4.49
C ARG A 51 7.18 4.76 4.27
N LEU A 52 6.32 4.69 5.27
CA LEU A 52 5.04 3.99 5.21
C LEU A 52 3.96 4.97 5.64
N TYR A 53 2.82 4.92 4.95
CA TYR A 53 1.65 5.75 5.22
C TYR A 53 0.45 4.84 5.41
N THR A 54 -0.40 5.18 6.38
CA THR A 54 -1.67 4.48 6.61
C THR A 54 -2.78 5.50 6.77
N THR A 55 -3.97 5.18 6.32
CA THR A 55 -5.16 5.95 6.66
C THR A 55 -5.80 5.40 7.91
N GLU A 56 -6.32 6.30 8.72
CA GLU A 56 -7.06 5.99 9.94
C GLU A 56 -8.48 6.52 9.82
N ASP A 57 -9.41 5.76 10.38
CA ASP A 57 -10.83 6.04 10.41
C ASP A 57 -11.33 5.86 11.84
N THR A 58 -11.43 6.95 12.55
CA THR A 58 -12.11 7.02 13.87
C THR A 58 -13.31 7.94 13.78
N ASP A 59 -14.28 7.76 14.66
CA ASP A 59 -15.53 8.53 14.64
C ASP A 59 -15.31 10.06 14.68
N ASP A 60 -14.20 10.50 15.28
CA ASP A 60 -13.90 11.92 15.48
C ASP A 60 -12.72 12.44 14.65
N ASP A 61 -11.93 11.57 14.00
CA ASP A 61 -10.69 11.99 13.32
C ASP A 61 -10.31 11.04 12.20
N GLN A 62 -10.39 11.53 10.97
CA GLN A 62 -9.87 10.88 9.79
C GLN A 62 -8.50 11.45 9.48
N SER A 63 -7.51 10.61 9.40
CA SER A 63 -6.14 11.07 9.28
C SER A 63 -5.28 10.14 8.45
N VAL A 64 -4.13 10.66 8.04
CA VAL A 64 -3.01 9.87 7.54
C VAL A 64 -1.93 9.83 8.61
N ILE A 65 -1.43 8.62 8.89
CA ILE A 65 -0.31 8.40 9.80
C ILE A 65 0.92 8.07 8.95
N GLU A 66 2.00 8.79 9.20
CA GLU A 66 3.28 8.64 8.54
C GLU A 66 4.29 7.99 9.46
N TYR A 67 4.98 6.94 8.97
CA TYR A 67 6.06 6.24 9.64
C TYR A 67 7.36 6.34 8.85
N SER A 68 8.50 6.44 9.54
CA SER A 68 9.81 6.18 8.95
C SER A 68 10.16 4.69 9.07
N LEU A 69 10.83 4.16 8.04
CA LEU A 69 11.43 2.82 8.07
C LEU A 69 12.96 3.00 8.11
N SER A 70 13.61 2.57 9.21
CA SER A 70 15.07 2.70 9.33
C SER A 70 15.82 1.74 8.40
N ILE A 71 15.16 0.65 8.01
CA ILE A 71 15.61 -0.26 6.94
C ILE A 71 14.52 -0.22 5.86
N PRO A 72 14.88 0.14 4.61
CA PRO A 72 13.91 0.24 3.52
C PRO A 72 13.10 -1.05 3.34
N PHE A 73 11.77 -0.91 3.20
CA PHE A 73 10.79 -1.99 3.07
C PHE A 73 10.71 -2.96 4.26
N ASP A 74 11.37 -2.68 5.37
CA ASP A 74 11.26 -3.47 6.60
C ASP A 74 10.27 -2.81 7.57
N VAL A 75 9.01 -3.30 7.54
CA VAL A 75 7.93 -2.75 8.36
C VAL A 75 8.16 -2.95 9.86
N SER A 76 9.01 -3.91 10.27
CA SER A 76 9.34 -4.12 11.69
C SER A 76 10.09 -2.94 12.28
N THR A 77 10.75 -2.14 11.43
CA THR A 77 11.51 -0.94 11.81
C THR A 77 10.69 0.35 11.82
N ALA A 78 9.37 0.25 11.61
CA ALA A 78 8.50 1.41 11.53
C ALA A 78 8.48 2.19 12.85
N THR A 79 8.68 3.50 12.73
CA THR A 79 8.57 4.46 13.83
C THR A 79 7.64 5.59 13.39
N LYS A 80 6.58 5.85 14.16
CA LYS A 80 5.62 6.91 13.89
C LYS A 80 6.31 8.27 13.86
N LEU A 81 6.10 9.01 12.80
CA LEU A 81 6.60 10.37 12.65
C LEU A 81 5.53 11.39 12.99
N ARG A 82 4.34 11.21 12.43
CA ARG A 82 3.23 12.15 12.59
C ARG A 82 1.87 11.54 12.25
N LYS A 83 0.84 12.27 12.66
CA LYS A 83 -0.55 12.08 12.26
C LYS A 83 -1.03 13.40 11.69
N SER A 84 -1.59 13.39 10.48
CA SER A 84 -2.07 14.57 9.77
C SER A 84 -3.55 14.40 9.46
N SER A 85 -4.38 15.38 9.85
CA SER A 85 -5.81 15.33 9.61
C SER A 85 -6.13 15.40 8.13
N LEU A 86 -7.09 14.60 7.70
CA LEU A 86 -7.72 14.65 6.38
C LEU A 86 -8.99 15.52 6.39
N ALA A 87 -9.25 16.25 7.48
CA ALA A 87 -10.38 17.16 7.58
C ALA A 87 -10.22 18.28 6.54
N ILE A 88 -11.29 18.55 5.83
CA ILE A 88 -11.38 19.66 4.88
C ILE A 88 -12.04 20.81 5.61
N GLY A 89 -11.46 22.01 5.51
CA GLY A 89 -11.79 23.20 6.30
C GLY A 89 -13.30 23.51 6.47
N GLU A 90 -13.62 24.27 7.49
CA GLU A 90 -14.98 24.60 7.94
C GLU A 90 -15.88 25.07 6.80
N GLY A 91 -17.04 24.43 6.64
CA GLY A 91 -18.13 24.88 5.76
C GLY A 91 -18.46 23.99 4.58
N PHE A 92 -17.69 22.96 4.28
CA PHE A 92 -18.09 21.96 3.30
C PHE A 92 -18.74 20.76 4.03
N PHE A 93 -19.83 20.23 3.50
CA PHE A 93 -20.65 19.14 4.08
C PHE A 93 -19.89 17.80 4.23
N LEU A 94 -18.73 17.82 4.88
CA LEU A 94 -17.80 16.71 4.95
C LEU A 94 -17.86 15.90 6.25
N SER A 95 -18.77 16.24 7.13
CA SER A 95 -19.13 15.36 8.27
C SER A 95 -19.82 14.06 7.82
N ILE A 96 -19.95 13.84 6.51
CA ILE A 96 -20.67 12.71 5.92
C ILE A 96 -19.83 11.85 4.97
N MET A 97 -18.53 12.16 4.75
CA MET A 97 -17.63 11.31 3.99
C MET A 97 -16.62 10.65 4.93
N ASP A 98 -17.14 9.80 5.78
CA ASP A 98 -16.37 8.99 6.70
C ASP A 98 -15.66 7.86 5.93
N ASN A 99 -14.70 7.21 6.55
CA ASN A 99 -14.02 6.01 6.06
C ASN A 99 -13.06 6.21 4.87
N PRO A 100 -11.83 6.72 5.12
CA PRO A 100 -10.74 6.64 4.15
C PRO A 100 -10.29 5.19 3.99
N HIS A 101 -10.49 4.60 2.80
CA HIS A 101 -10.22 3.18 2.54
C HIS A 101 -8.86 2.91 1.93
N ALA A 102 -8.39 3.80 1.07
CA ALA A 102 -7.13 3.62 0.35
C ALA A 102 -6.38 4.94 0.23
N ILE A 103 -5.08 4.84 0.11
CA ILE A 103 -4.17 5.97 -0.06
C ILE A 103 -3.18 5.65 -1.18
N GLU A 104 -2.90 6.64 -2.02
CA GLU A 104 -1.94 6.56 -3.10
C GLU A 104 -1.22 7.90 -3.23
N PHE A 105 0.02 7.88 -3.71
CA PHE A 105 0.78 9.09 -3.98
C PHE A 105 1.21 9.14 -5.44
N LYS A 106 1.25 10.34 -5.98
CA LYS A 106 1.96 10.60 -7.24
C LYS A 106 3.43 10.24 -7.07
N PRO A 107 4.10 9.68 -8.09
CA PRO A 107 5.48 9.19 -7.97
C PRO A 107 6.52 10.21 -7.47
N ASP A 108 6.26 11.51 -7.62
CA ASP A 108 7.13 12.57 -7.10
C ASP A 108 6.78 13.02 -5.67
N GLY A 109 5.70 12.48 -5.09
CA GLY A 109 5.24 12.78 -3.73
C GLY A 109 4.59 14.14 -3.54
N THR A 110 4.30 14.88 -4.62
CA THR A 110 3.69 16.22 -4.55
C THR A 110 2.17 16.17 -4.40
N GLU A 111 1.55 15.03 -4.68
CA GLU A 111 0.11 14.84 -4.60
C GLU A 111 -0.21 13.51 -3.90
N MET A 112 -1.31 13.50 -3.16
CA MET A 112 -1.84 12.32 -2.48
C MET A 112 -3.32 12.17 -2.81
N TYR A 113 -3.75 10.94 -3.01
CA TYR A 113 -5.13 10.58 -3.33
C TYR A 113 -5.67 9.64 -2.24
N VAL A 114 -6.89 9.91 -1.81
CA VAL A 114 -7.59 9.09 -0.81
C VAL A 114 -8.94 8.67 -1.36
N ILE A 115 -9.23 7.38 -1.34
CA ILE A 115 -10.57 6.88 -1.62
C ILE A 115 -11.35 6.89 -0.31
N ARG A 116 -12.53 7.52 -0.33
CA ARG A 116 -13.48 7.52 0.78
C ARG A 116 -14.80 6.89 0.37
N SER A 117 -15.48 6.27 1.32
CA SER A 117 -16.87 5.86 1.12
C SER A 117 -17.68 6.02 2.41
N GLU A 118 -18.79 6.71 2.32
CA GLU A 118 -19.81 6.79 3.38
C GLU A 118 -20.75 5.58 3.32
N SER A 119 -21.10 5.16 2.12
CA SER A 119 -22.02 4.06 1.86
C SER A 119 -21.81 3.50 0.45
N ALA A 120 -22.48 2.42 0.12
CA ALA A 120 -22.44 1.88 -1.24
C ALA A 120 -22.95 2.88 -2.32
N ALA A 121 -23.60 3.97 -1.91
CA ALA A 121 -24.14 4.99 -2.81
C ALA A 121 -23.23 6.21 -2.99
N ARG A 122 -22.21 6.37 -2.14
CA ARG A 122 -21.29 7.52 -2.16
C ARG A 122 -19.85 7.06 -1.98
N VAL A 123 -19.12 7.09 -3.06
CA VAL A 123 -17.68 6.82 -3.11
C VAL A 123 -17.01 7.97 -3.83
N SER A 124 -15.95 8.52 -3.27
CA SER A 124 -15.19 9.62 -3.86
C SER A 124 -13.69 9.33 -3.89
N ILE A 125 -12.99 10.00 -4.79
CA ILE A 125 -11.54 10.15 -4.74
C ILE A 125 -11.27 11.60 -4.36
N GLU A 126 -10.54 11.79 -3.28
CA GLU A 126 -10.05 13.09 -2.85
C GLU A 126 -8.60 13.29 -3.22
N GLN A 127 -8.26 14.50 -3.62
CA GLN A 127 -6.91 14.89 -3.99
C GLN A 127 -6.40 15.95 -3.02
N PHE A 128 -5.19 15.73 -2.55
CA PHE A 128 -4.41 16.65 -1.72
C PHE A 128 -3.11 16.99 -2.42
N THR A 129 -2.65 18.23 -2.28
CA THR A 129 -1.29 18.64 -2.65
C THR A 129 -0.41 18.71 -1.42
N LEU A 130 0.88 18.41 -1.59
CA LEU A 130 1.89 18.53 -0.55
C LEU A 130 2.93 19.57 -0.99
N SER A 131 3.10 20.65 -0.21
CA SER A 131 4.10 21.68 -0.51
C SER A 131 5.53 21.18 -0.32
N THR A 132 5.73 20.16 0.52
CA THR A 132 6.97 19.41 0.64
C THR A 132 6.67 17.96 0.24
N PRO A 133 7.29 17.43 -0.84
CA PRO A 133 7.04 16.07 -1.29
C PRO A 133 7.19 15.04 -0.17
N TRP A 134 6.21 14.13 -0.08
CA TRP A 134 6.18 13.04 0.90
C TRP A 134 6.00 13.46 2.36
N ASP A 135 5.81 14.74 2.67
CA ASP A 135 5.60 15.25 4.01
C ASP A 135 4.11 15.57 4.25
N THR A 136 3.41 14.68 4.94
CA THR A 136 1.97 14.80 5.17
C THR A 136 1.58 15.98 6.08
N SER A 137 2.54 16.59 6.82
CA SER A 137 2.25 17.81 7.58
C SER A 137 1.99 19.03 6.68
N THR A 138 2.36 18.94 5.40
CA THR A 138 2.21 20.02 4.42
C THR A 138 1.06 19.79 3.45
N LEU A 139 0.20 18.80 3.73
CA LEU A 139 -0.96 18.51 2.89
C LEU A 139 -1.97 19.65 2.89
N SER A 140 -2.56 19.87 1.73
CA SER A 140 -3.67 20.80 1.52
C SER A 140 -4.67 20.15 0.57
N TRP A 141 -5.94 20.15 0.96
CA TRP A 141 -7.00 19.64 0.12
C TRP A 141 -7.12 20.45 -1.18
N THR A 142 -7.36 19.78 -2.29
CA THR A 142 -7.43 20.41 -3.61
C THR A 142 -8.79 20.19 -4.26
N SER A 143 -9.27 18.95 -4.31
CA SER A 143 -10.51 18.61 -5.03
C SER A 143 -11.00 17.22 -4.64
N PHE A 144 -12.25 16.91 -5.04
CA PHE A 144 -12.78 15.55 -5.01
C PHE A 144 -13.53 15.22 -6.29
N LYS A 145 -13.72 13.93 -6.55
CA LYS A 145 -14.54 13.40 -7.63
C LYS A 145 -15.42 12.26 -7.11
N ASP A 146 -16.73 12.40 -7.23
CA ASP A 146 -17.66 11.30 -7.04
C ASP A 146 -17.48 10.28 -8.17
N ILE A 147 -17.38 9.01 -7.80
CA ILE A 147 -17.25 7.87 -8.72
C ILE A 147 -18.48 6.98 -8.59
N LYS A 148 -19.61 7.50 -9.04
CA LYS A 148 -20.86 6.72 -9.17
C LYS A 148 -20.89 6.01 -10.50
#